data_2aafe86b3bc7d2379239e09b6d1c0d07
#
_entry.id   2aafe86b3bc7d2379239e09b6d1c0d07
#
_cell.length_a   1.000
_cell.length_b   1.000
_cell.length_c   1.000
_cell.angle_alpha   90.00
_cell.angle_beta   90.00
_cell.angle_gamma   90.00
#
_symmetry.space_group_name_H-M   'P 1'
#
loop_
_entity.id
_entity.type
_entity.pdbx_description
1 polymer ?
#
loop_
_entity_poly.entity_id
_entity_poly.type
_entity_poly.pdbx_seq_one_letter_code
_entity_poly.pdbx_strand_id
1 'polypeptide(L)'
;MLKRFVIYSVLIILFIMIFPKFIEKGLIFHPGKSNDTATPDIYGIEYDDVIFRTEDGLNLHGWFVPGKKSSPDEDLHTLLWFHGNAGNINHRLDNIKKLHERVPVNVFIIDYRQYGRSEGKVTEQGTYLDARAALAHLHSRKEINREKIIFFGRSLGSAVAVELALNEKCRALILETPFTSILEMGKKLYPFLPVSLLLKTKYDSLAKIRNIKVPILVMHGDKDTLVPFEHGKRLYDMANEPKEFYTIPGAGHNDTHIVGGDEYFDVIKRFVNKL
;
A
#
# COMPACT_ATOMS: atom_id res chain seq x y z
N MET A 1 -29.43 -1.61 -44.67
CA MET A 1 -28.61 -0.64 -43.92
C MET A 1 -28.91 -0.65 -42.42
N LEU A 2 -30.18 -0.48 -42.00
CA LEU A 2 -30.57 -0.39 -40.59
C LEU A 2 -30.13 -1.60 -39.72
N LYS A 3 -30.33 -2.86 -40.20
CA LYS A 3 -29.89 -4.06 -39.48
C LYS A 3 -28.38 -4.11 -39.22
N ARG A 4 -27.57 -3.70 -40.19
CA ARG A 4 -26.09 -3.64 -40.03
C ARG A 4 -25.71 -2.57 -39.04
N PHE A 5 -26.34 -1.41 -39.08
CA PHE A 5 -26.12 -0.33 -38.13
C PHE A 5 -26.43 -0.76 -36.70
N VAL A 6 -27.58 -1.43 -36.47
CA VAL A 6 -27.95 -1.97 -35.17
C VAL A 6 -26.93 -3.01 -34.67
N ILE A 7 -26.50 -3.92 -35.55
CA ILE A 7 -25.49 -4.93 -35.19
C ILE A 7 -24.15 -4.27 -34.78
N TYR A 8 -23.66 -3.30 -35.55
CA TYR A 8 -22.44 -2.59 -35.20
C TYR A 8 -22.56 -1.79 -33.92
N SER A 9 -23.72 -1.15 -33.68
CA SER A 9 -23.99 -0.44 -32.43
C SER A 9 -23.98 -1.39 -31.23
N VAL A 10 -24.59 -2.56 -31.34
CA VAL A 10 -24.61 -3.60 -30.31
C VAL A 10 -23.18 -4.13 -30.05
N LEU A 11 -22.43 -4.41 -31.11
CA LEU A 11 -21.04 -4.86 -30.98
C LEU A 11 -20.13 -3.81 -30.32
N ILE A 12 -20.30 -2.54 -30.67
CA ILE A 12 -19.59 -1.42 -30.04
C ILE A 12 -19.97 -1.32 -28.56
N ILE A 13 -21.25 -1.41 -28.22
CA ILE A 13 -21.70 -1.37 -26.82
C ILE A 13 -21.14 -2.58 -26.05
N LEU A 14 -21.20 -3.77 -26.61
CA LEU A 14 -20.62 -4.97 -26.00
C LEU A 14 -19.08 -4.83 -25.82
N PHE A 15 -18.39 -4.28 -26.82
CA PHE A 15 -16.97 -4.01 -26.73
C PHE A 15 -16.67 -3.02 -25.61
N ILE A 16 -17.40 -1.89 -25.54
CA ILE A 16 -17.26 -0.90 -24.47
C ILE A 16 -17.61 -1.49 -23.09
N MET A 17 -18.53 -2.43 -22.99
CA MET A 17 -18.92 -3.06 -21.71
C MET A 17 -17.99 -4.19 -21.27
N ILE A 18 -17.37 -4.90 -22.20
CA ILE A 18 -16.59 -6.12 -21.92
C ILE A 18 -15.09 -5.80 -21.90
N PHE A 19 -14.60 -5.03 -22.86
CA PHE A 19 -13.19 -4.71 -23.06
C PHE A 19 -12.53 -4.02 -21.85
N PRO A 20 -13.18 -3.05 -21.15
CA PRO A 20 -12.60 -2.43 -19.98
C PRO A 20 -12.34 -3.41 -18.84
N LYS A 21 -13.16 -4.45 -18.68
CA LYS A 21 -13.00 -5.45 -17.62
C LYS A 21 -11.71 -6.26 -17.74
N PHE A 22 -11.23 -6.46 -18.97
CA PHE A 22 -9.96 -7.16 -19.23
C PHE A 22 -8.75 -6.23 -19.14
N ILE A 23 -8.92 -4.96 -19.54
CA ILE A 23 -7.84 -3.97 -19.56
C ILE A 23 -7.64 -3.32 -18.20
N GLU A 24 -8.71 -3.07 -17.45
CA GLU A 24 -8.67 -2.38 -16.16
C GLU A 24 -7.60 -2.96 -15.23
N LYS A 25 -7.57 -4.28 -15.10
CA LYS A 25 -6.60 -4.95 -14.23
C LYS A 25 -5.15 -4.73 -14.68
N GLY A 26 -4.90 -4.81 -15.98
CA GLY A 26 -3.56 -4.58 -16.55
C GLY A 26 -3.11 -3.12 -16.49
N LEU A 27 -4.06 -2.17 -16.45
CA LEU A 27 -3.77 -0.75 -16.27
C LEU A 27 -3.52 -0.35 -14.82
N ILE A 28 -4.17 -1.07 -13.87
CA ILE A 28 -4.11 -0.74 -12.45
C ILE A 28 -3.02 -1.55 -11.73
N PHE A 29 -2.87 -2.84 -12.02
CA PHE A 29 -1.97 -3.72 -11.29
C PHE A 29 -0.78 -4.18 -12.13
N HIS A 30 0.41 -4.03 -11.59
CA HIS A 30 1.67 -4.38 -12.25
C HIS A 30 2.49 -5.38 -11.41
N PRO A 31 1.97 -6.60 -11.16
CA PRO A 31 2.64 -7.57 -10.33
C PRO A 31 3.94 -8.06 -10.97
N GLY A 32 5.04 -7.93 -10.24
CA GLY A 32 6.31 -8.59 -10.56
C GLY A 32 6.34 -9.99 -9.96
N LYS A 33 6.69 -11.01 -10.76
CA LYS A 33 7.04 -12.33 -10.22
C LYS A 33 8.41 -12.27 -9.56
N SER A 34 8.58 -13.01 -8.47
CA SER A 34 9.89 -13.12 -7.83
C SER A 34 10.75 -14.11 -8.63
N ASN A 35 11.59 -13.57 -9.48
CA ASN A 35 12.73 -14.29 -10.05
C ASN A 35 14.03 -13.94 -9.28
N ASP A 36 13.95 -12.97 -8.37
CA ASP A 36 15.06 -12.55 -7.52
C ASP A 36 15.16 -13.43 -6.28
N THR A 37 16.38 -13.84 -5.97
CA THR A 37 16.73 -14.60 -4.75
C THR A 37 17.19 -13.66 -3.63
N ALA A 38 17.27 -12.37 -3.87
CA ALA A 38 17.71 -11.39 -2.88
C ALA A 38 16.69 -11.26 -1.75
N THR A 39 17.13 -11.39 -0.53
CA THR A 39 16.36 -11.35 0.71
C THR A 39 17.07 -10.46 1.74
N PRO A 40 16.46 -10.09 2.87
CA PRO A 40 17.09 -9.19 3.84
C PRO A 40 18.47 -9.61 4.34
N ASP A 41 18.80 -10.91 4.29
CA ASP A 41 20.10 -11.47 4.69
C ASP A 41 21.28 -11.02 3.85
N ILE A 42 21.08 -10.52 2.61
CA ILE A 42 22.15 -9.90 1.81
C ILE A 42 22.76 -8.67 2.50
N TYR A 43 22.00 -8.07 3.42
CA TYR A 43 22.45 -6.97 4.27
C TYR A 43 22.82 -7.41 5.70
N GLY A 44 22.86 -8.72 5.96
CA GLY A 44 23.07 -9.25 7.32
C GLY A 44 21.90 -9.00 8.26
N ILE A 45 20.70 -8.81 7.74
CA ILE A 45 19.47 -8.58 8.52
C ILE A 45 18.76 -9.92 8.70
N GLU A 46 18.53 -10.29 9.96
CA GLU A 46 17.71 -11.44 10.30
C GLU A 46 16.24 -11.19 9.90
N TYR A 47 15.58 -12.22 9.39
CA TYR A 47 14.18 -12.14 9.00
C TYR A 47 13.53 -13.53 9.00
N ASP A 48 12.21 -13.57 9.13
CA ASP A 48 11.42 -14.77 8.90
C ASP A 48 10.81 -14.70 7.48
N ASP A 49 11.03 -15.75 6.68
CA ASP A 49 10.34 -15.97 5.40
C ASP A 49 8.98 -16.59 5.70
N VAL A 50 7.91 -15.81 5.56
CA VAL A 50 6.59 -16.14 6.06
C VAL A 50 5.65 -16.54 4.93
N ILE A 51 4.99 -17.68 5.09
CA ILE A 51 3.81 -18.04 4.29
C ILE A 51 2.59 -18.05 5.23
N PHE A 52 1.54 -17.32 4.84
CA PHE A 52 0.31 -17.23 5.62
C PHE A 52 -0.91 -17.36 4.70
N ARG A 53 -2.06 -17.74 5.27
CA ARG A 53 -3.24 -18.10 4.48
C ARG A 53 -4.35 -17.07 4.61
N THR A 54 -4.97 -16.72 3.48
CA THR A 54 -6.15 -15.86 3.41
C THR A 54 -7.43 -16.62 3.73
N GLU A 55 -8.51 -15.90 4.07
CA GLU A 55 -9.85 -16.47 4.32
C GLU A 55 -10.38 -17.25 3.09
N ASP A 56 -10.06 -16.79 1.90
CA ASP A 56 -10.44 -17.44 0.63
C ASP A 56 -9.43 -18.51 0.18
N GLY A 57 -8.49 -18.90 1.06
CA GLY A 57 -7.69 -20.10 0.96
C GLY A 57 -6.39 -19.99 0.18
N LEU A 58 -5.96 -18.78 -0.20
CA LEU A 58 -4.68 -18.55 -0.89
C LEU A 58 -3.51 -18.49 0.09
N ASN A 59 -2.35 -18.99 -0.34
CA ASN A 59 -1.10 -18.81 0.36
C ASN A 59 -0.43 -17.53 -0.12
N LEU A 60 -0.12 -16.63 0.81
CA LEU A 60 0.58 -15.39 0.56
C LEU A 60 1.97 -15.43 1.20
N HIS A 61 2.86 -14.65 0.63
CA HIS A 61 4.24 -14.53 1.05
C HIS A 61 4.51 -13.17 1.69
N GLY A 62 5.41 -13.13 2.66
CA GLY A 62 5.89 -11.91 3.29
C GLY A 62 7.18 -12.13 4.05
N TRP A 63 7.79 -11.05 4.49
CA TRP A 63 8.96 -11.05 5.37
C TRP A 63 8.64 -10.35 6.67
N PHE A 64 8.94 -11.04 7.79
CA PHE A 64 8.96 -10.40 9.08
C PHE A 64 10.42 -10.11 9.46
N VAL A 65 10.72 -8.83 9.63
CA VAL A 65 12.05 -8.32 9.99
C VAL A 65 11.98 -7.77 11.41
N PRO A 66 12.60 -8.41 12.40
CA PRO A 66 12.65 -7.89 13.77
C PRO A 66 13.39 -6.55 13.81
N GLY A 67 12.90 -5.62 14.61
CA GLY A 67 13.56 -4.33 14.83
C GLY A 67 14.74 -4.46 15.79
N LYS A 68 15.67 -3.50 15.73
CA LYS A 68 16.78 -3.42 16.69
C LYS A 68 16.27 -2.90 18.04
N LYS A 69 16.32 -3.75 19.04
CA LYS A 69 15.98 -3.41 20.42
C LYS A 69 17.16 -2.76 21.12
N SER A 70 16.89 -1.72 21.90
CA SER A 70 17.89 -1.09 22.80
C SER A 70 18.06 -1.88 24.09
N SER A 71 17.04 -2.66 24.50
CA SER A 71 17.08 -3.60 25.61
C SER A 71 16.27 -4.86 25.30
N PRO A 72 16.56 -6.00 25.95
CA PRO A 72 15.83 -7.25 25.70
C PRO A 72 14.30 -7.14 25.90
N ASP A 73 13.88 -6.35 26.88
CA ASP A 73 12.47 -6.16 27.25
C ASP A 73 11.76 -5.06 26.45
N GLU A 74 12.46 -4.41 25.51
CA GLU A 74 11.85 -3.36 24.71
C GLU A 74 10.74 -3.93 23.83
N ASP A 75 9.54 -3.37 23.98
CA ASP A 75 8.36 -3.72 23.22
C ASP A 75 8.18 -2.75 22.04
N LEU A 76 8.72 -3.13 20.88
CA LEU A 76 8.74 -2.31 19.67
C LEU A 76 7.36 -2.26 18.99
N HIS A 77 7.06 -1.13 18.36
CA HIS A 77 5.96 -1.07 17.38
C HIS A 77 6.26 -1.97 16.17
N THR A 78 5.20 -2.46 15.51
CA THR A 78 5.31 -3.27 14.30
C THR A 78 4.66 -2.56 13.13
N LEU A 79 5.41 -2.27 12.08
CA LEU A 79 4.89 -1.78 10.82
C LEU A 79 4.35 -2.95 9.99
N LEU A 80 3.03 -3.00 9.80
CA LEU A 80 2.42 -3.83 8.77
C LEU A 80 2.44 -3.04 7.46
N TRP A 81 3.34 -3.41 6.57
CA TRP A 81 3.67 -2.61 5.38
C TRP A 81 3.04 -3.18 4.11
N PHE A 82 2.23 -2.34 3.48
CA PHE A 82 1.59 -2.55 2.19
C PHE A 82 2.34 -1.76 1.12
N HIS A 83 3.07 -2.44 0.24
CA HIS A 83 3.91 -1.82 -0.79
C HIS A 83 3.08 -1.22 -1.94
N GLY A 84 3.73 -0.41 -2.79
CA GLY A 84 3.12 0.19 -3.97
C GLY A 84 2.85 -0.82 -5.09
N ASN A 85 2.12 -0.39 -6.10
CA ASN A 85 1.52 -1.20 -7.15
C ASN A 85 2.51 -2.08 -7.95
N ALA A 86 3.72 -1.61 -8.24
CA ALA A 86 4.63 -2.31 -9.14
C ALA A 86 5.64 -3.21 -8.41
N GLY A 87 6.02 -4.31 -9.05
CA GLY A 87 7.08 -5.22 -8.58
C GLY A 87 6.63 -6.19 -7.50
N ASN A 88 7.43 -6.38 -6.46
CA ASN A 88 7.21 -7.26 -5.32
C ASN A 88 8.06 -6.78 -4.13
N ILE A 89 8.07 -7.53 -3.02
CA ILE A 89 8.81 -7.15 -1.80
C ILE A 89 10.33 -7.09 -2.00
N ASN A 90 10.93 -7.85 -2.95
CA ASN A 90 12.38 -7.81 -3.22
C ASN A 90 12.83 -6.39 -3.64
N HIS A 91 11.98 -5.64 -4.33
CA HIS A 91 12.28 -4.25 -4.72
C HIS A 91 12.24 -3.25 -3.54
N ARG A 92 11.98 -3.70 -2.32
CA ARG A 92 11.88 -2.88 -1.10
C ARG A 92 13.07 -3.09 -0.16
N LEU A 93 14.01 -3.94 -0.54
CA LEU A 93 15.16 -4.33 0.30
C LEU A 93 15.98 -3.14 0.80
N ASP A 94 16.30 -2.16 -0.06
CA ASP A 94 17.04 -0.97 0.35
C ASP A 94 16.27 -0.15 1.40
N ASN A 95 14.95 0.01 1.20
CA ASN A 95 14.12 0.73 2.15
C ASN A 95 13.94 -0.06 3.47
N ILE A 96 13.80 -1.40 3.41
CA ILE A 96 13.77 -2.27 4.60
C ILE A 96 15.07 -2.11 5.39
N LYS A 97 16.23 -2.15 4.71
CA LYS A 97 17.54 -1.96 5.34
C LYS A 97 17.59 -0.64 6.11
N LYS A 98 17.24 0.46 5.45
CA LYS A 98 17.29 1.79 6.06
C LYS A 98 16.30 1.96 7.21
N LEU A 99 15.07 1.41 7.07
CA LEU A 99 14.10 1.36 8.18
C LEU A 99 14.69 0.61 9.38
N HIS A 100 15.23 -0.60 9.15
CA HIS A 100 15.85 -1.41 10.20
C HIS A 100 17.03 -0.75 10.88
N GLU A 101 17.81 0.06 10.16
CA GLU A 101 18.97 0.78 10.72
C GLU A 101 18.58 2.01 11.55
N ARG A 102 17.47 2.68 11.20
CA ARG A 102 17.19 4.04 11.71
C ARG A 102 15.93 4.12 12.57
N VAL A 103 14.95 3.23 12.38
CA VAL A 103 13.68 3.28 13.09
C VAL A 103 13.51 2.04 13.96
N PRO A 104 13.33 2.17 15.27
CA PRO A 104 13.20 1.03 16.17
C PRO A 104 11.80 0.42 16.06
N VAL A 105 11.56 -0.33 15.00
CA VAL A 105 10.28 -1.01 14.71
C VAL A 105 10.53 -2.39 14.11
N ASN A 106 9.62 -3.33 14.36
CA ASN A 106 9.53 -4.51 13.54
C ASN A 106 8.86 -4.16 12.22
N VAL A 107 9.19 -4.88 11.15
CA VAL A 107 8.56 -4.70 9.84
C VAL A 107 7.98 -6.02 9.37
N PHE A 108 6.68 -6.05 9.05
CA PHE A 108 6.07 -7.15 8.32
C PHE A 108 5.57 -6.62 6.99
N ILE A 109 6.28 -6.96 5.92
CA ILE A 109 5.93 -6.60 4.54
C ILE A 109 5.43 -7.82 3.81
N ILE A 110 4.38 -7.68 3.00
CA ILE A 110 3.75 -8.78 2.28
C ILE A 110 3.72 -8.54 0.77
N ASP A 111 3.79 -9.62 0.00
CA ASP A 111 3.35 -9.63 -1.39
C ASP A 111 1.84 -9.86 -1.46
N TYR A 112 1.10 -8.97 -2.12
CA TYR A 112 -0.31 -9.22 -2.39
C TYR A 112 -0.48 -10.45 -3.28
N ARG A 113 -1.70 -11.02 -3.31
CA ARG A 113 -2.04 -12.05 -4.27
C ARG A 113 -1.59 -11.71 -5.69
N GLN A 114 -1.01 -12.65 -6.41
CA GLN A 114 -0.40 -12.53 -7.74
C GLN A 114 0.98 -11.86 -7.75
N TYR A 115 1.39 -11.14 -6.71
CA TYR A 115 2.71 -10.51 -6.61
C TYR A 115 3.73 -11.50 -6.05
N GLY A 116 4.99 -11.35 -6.45
CA GLY A 116 6.11 -12.13 -5.94
C GLY A 116 5.85 -13.64 -5.94
N ARG A 117 5.87 -14.22 -4.73
CA ARG A 117 5.61 -15.65 -4.47
C ARG A 117 4.15 -15.93 -4.05
N SER A 118 3.32 -14.91 -3.90
CA SER A 118 1.93 -15.07 -3.50
C SER A 118 1.06 -15.65 -4.60
N GLU A 119 0.10 -16.50 -4.21
CA GLU A 119 -0.86 -17.15 -5.10
C GLU A 119 -1.98 -16.20 -5.57
N GLY A 120 -2.83 -16.68 -6.47
CA GLY A 120 -4.09 -16.07 -6.84
C GLY A 120 -4.02 -15.02 -7.93
N LYS A 121 -5.09 -14.21 -8.04
CA LYS A 121 -5.22 -13.11 -9.01
C LYS A 121 -5.61 -11.84 -8.28
N VAL A 122 -4.91 -10.74 -8.56
CA VAL A 122 -5.11 -9.46 -7.89
C VAL A 122 -6.45 -8.82 -8.26
N THR A 123 -7.13 -8.31 -7.25
CA THR A 123 -8.32 -7.46 -7.33
C THR A 123 -8.32 -6.53 -6.11
N GLU A 124 -9.08 -5.43 -6.16
CA GLU A 124 -9.26 -4.54 -5.00
C GLU A 124 -9.70 -5.33 -3.76
N GLN A 125 -10.80 -6.07 -3.84
CA GLN A 125 -11.30 -6.87 -2.72
C GLN A 125 -10.31 -7.94 -2.27
N GLY A 126 -9.57 -8.53 -3.23
CA GLY A 126 -8.53 -9.48 -2.92
C GLY A 126 -7.42 -8.88 -2.07
N THR A 127 -6.93 -7.66 -2.40
CA THR A 127 -5.90 -7.01 -1.59
C THR A 127 -6.38 -6.65 -0.18
N TYR A 128 -7.69 -6.43 0.02
CA TYR A 128 -8.27 -6.23 1.34
C TYR A 128 -8.29 -7.53 2.16
N LEU A 129 -8.61 -8.67 1.53
CA LEU A 129 -8.49 -10.00 2.13
C LEU A 129 -7.03 -10.30 2.51
N ASP A 130 -6.09 -9.96 1.65
CA ASP A 130 -4.66 -10.14 1.88
C ASP A 130 -4.19 -9.35 3.11
N ALA A 131 -4.63 -8.10 3.23
CA ALA A 131 -4.30 -7.23 4.37
C ALA A 131 -4.87 -7.77 5.68
N ARG A 132 -6.12 -8.27 5.70
CA ARG A 132 -6.70 -8.91 6.89
C ARG A 132 -5.95 -10.17 7.29
N ALA A 133 -5.58 -11.00 6.31
CA ALA A 133 -4.80 -12.21 6.57
C ALA A 133 -3.41 -11.89 7.15
N ALA A 134 -2.75 -10.84 6.64
CA ALA A 134 -1.48 -10.36 7.19
C ALA A 134 -1.61 -9.87 8.63
N LEU A 135 -2.66 -9.11 8.95
CA LEU A 135 -2.94 -8.68 10.32
C LEU A 135 -3.24 -9.88 11.24
N ALA A 136 -4.05 -10.84 10.77
CA ALA A 136 -4.36 -12.05 11.53
C ALA A 136 -3.09 -12.88 11.80
N HIS A 137 -2.15 -12.95 10.83
CA HIS A 137 -0.85 -13.57 11.04
C HIS A 137 -0.07 -12.85 12.15
N LEU A 138 0.06 -11.53 12.12
CA LEU A 138 0.71 -10.77 13.21
C LEU A 138 0.04 -11.01 14.58
N HIS A 139 -1.29 -11.09 14.61
CA HIS A 139 -2.04 -11.39 15.84
C HIS A 139 -1.79 -12.81 16.36
N SER A 140 -1.34 -13.76 15.54
CA SER A 140 -0.99 -15.11 15.98
C SER A 140 0.42 -15.21 16.58
N ARG A 141 1.27 -14.22 16.34
CA ARG A 141 2.64 -14.18 16.86
C ARG A 141 2.65 -13.70 18.31
N LYS A 142 3.20 -14.52 19.22
CA LYS A 142 3.20 -14.26 20.67
C LYS A 142 4.07 -13.07 21.06
N GLU A 143 5.12 -12.81 20.30
CA GLU A 143 6.08 -11.73 20.53
C GLU A 143 5.59 -10.37 20.02
N ILE A 144 4.45 -10.31 19.35
CA ILE A 144 3.89 -9.07 18.80
C ILE A 144 2.80 -8.52 19.70
N ASN A 145 3.01 -7.29 20.13
CA ASN A 145 1.97 -6.54 20.84
C ASN A 145 0.95 -5.99 19.84
N ARG A 146 -0.27 -6.52 19.90
CA ARG A 146 -1.37 -6.16 18.99
C ARG A 146 -1.76 -4.69 19.07
N GLU A 147 -1.58 -4.04 20.25
CA GLU A 147 -1.89 -2.63 20.46
C GLU A 147 -0.82 -1.69 19.86
N LYS A 148 0.33 -2.24 19.38
CA LYS A 148 1.44 -1.49 18.81
C LYS A 148 1.62 -1.73 17.31
N ILE A 149 0.59 -2.20 16.62
CA ILE A 149 0.65 -2.40 15.16
C ILE A 149 0.27 -1.08 14.46
N ILE A 150 1.16 -0.62 13.60
CA ILE A 150 0.99 0.56 12.74
C ILE A 150 0.78 0.07 11.30
N PHE A 151 -0.24 0.54 10.62
CA PHE A 151 -0.41 0.24 9.20
C PHE A 151 0.37 1.26 8.37
N PHE A 152 1.27 0.77 7.55
CA PHE A 152 2.08 1.58 6.65
C PHE A 152 1.77 1.22 5.21
N GLY A 153 1.23 2.18 4.46
CA GLY A 153 0.87 2.01 3.06
C GLY A 153 1.58 2.99 2.14
N ARG A 154 2.12 2.48 1.02
CA ARG A 154 2.72 3.29 -0.02
C ARG A 154 1.92 3.21 -1.32
N SER A 155 1.54 4.36 -1.91
CA SER A 155 0.81 4.42 -3.18
C SER A 155 -0.46 3.54 -3.14
N LEU A 156 -0.56 2.48 -3.95
CA LEU A 156 -1.64 1.49 -3.87
C LEU A 156 -1.83 0.95 -2.43
N GLY A 157 -0.72 0.65 -1.77
CA GLY A 157 -0.72 0.17 -0.40
C GLY A 157 -1.34 1.15 0.60
N SER A 158 -1.30 2.46 0.32
CA SER A 158 -1.98 3.46 1.15
C SER A 158 -3.49 3.25 1.15
N ALA A 159 -4.09 2.92 0.01
CA ALA A 159 -5.52 2.64 -0.07
C ALA A 159 -5.90 1.32 0.61
N VAL A 160 -5.01 0.31 0.57
CA VAL A 160 -5.16 -0.95 1.31
C VAL A 160 -5.09 -0.69 2.81
N ALA A 161 -4.11 0.09 3.27
CA ALA A 161 -3.95 0.46 4.68
C ALA A 161 -5.15 1.26 5.21
N VAL A 162 -5.69 2.21 4.41
CA VAL A 162 -6.91 2.97 4.74
C VAL A 162 -8.12 2.05 4.89
N GLU A 163 -8.32 1.10 3.98
CA GLU A 163 -9.42 0.12 4.10
C GLU A 163 -9.27 -0.74 5.35
N LEU A 164 -8.06 -1.23 5.62
CA LEU A 164 -7.83 -2.04 6.80
C LEU A 164 -8.08 -1.24 8.08
N ALA A 165 -7.59 0.00 8.18
CA ALA A 165 -7.78 0.88 9.34
C ALA A 165 -9.24 1.34 9.55
N LEU A 166 -10.08 1.27 8.53
CA LEU A 166 -11.52 1.51 8.65
C LEU A 166 -12.23 0.38 9.38
N ASN A 167 -11.75 -0.87 9.23
CA ASN A 167 -12.42 -2.07 9.66
C ASN A 167 -11.73 -2.76 10.85
N GLU A 168 -10.42 -2.51 11.04
CA GLU A 168 -9.59 -3.18 12.04
C GLU A 168 -8.85 -2.16 12.90
N LYS A 169 -8.55 -2.54 14.14
CA LYS A 169 -7.80 -1.69 15.06
C LYS A 169 -6.32 -1.62 14.67
N CYS A 170 -5.76 -0.43 14.73
CA CYS A 170 -4.32 -0.20 14.68
C CYS A 170 -3.91 0.93 15.60
N ARG A 171 -2.62 1.04 15.90
CA ARG A 171 -2.07 2.13 16.73
C ARG A 171 -2.03 3.45 15.99
N ALA A 172 -1.66 3.42 14.71
CA ALA A 172 -1.55 4.59 13.84
C ALA A 172 -1.55 4.16 12.36
N LEU A 173 -1.65 5.14 11.47
CA LEU A 173 -1.63 4.97 10.03
C LEU A 173 -0.56 5.87 9.41
N ILE A 174 0.33 5.29 8.59
CA ILE A 174 1.31 6.03 7.80
C ILE A 174 0.98 5.84 6.32
N LEU A 175 0.80 6.94 5.59
CA LEU A 175 0.44 6.96 4.18
C LEU A 175 1.52 7.69 3.38
N GLU A 176 2.24 6.96 2.54
CA GLU A 176 3.28 7.49 1.67
C GLU A 176 2.76 7.60 0.24
N THR A 177 2.88 8.78 -0.36
CA THR A 177 2.40 9.10 -1.72
C THR A 177 0.98 8.58 -2.01
N PRO A 178 0.02 8.82 -1.10
CA PRO A 178 -1.33 8.28 -1.24
C PRO A 178 -2.12 9.01 -2.32
N PHE A 179 -3.07 8.30 -2.94
CA PHE A 179 -4.05 8.88 -3.86
C PHE A 179 -5.46 8.86 -3.25
N THR A 180 -6.33 9.78 -3.71
CA THR A 180 -7.70 9.91 -3.22
C THR A 180 -8.60 8.76 -3.67
N SER A 181 -8.52 8.37 -4.95
CA SER A 181 -9.22 7.20 -5.52
C SER A 181 -8.65 6.82 -6.89
N ILE A 182 -8.87 5.58 -7.32
CA ILE A 182 -8.55 5.16 -8.70
C ILE A 182 -9.36 5.94 -9.73
N LEU A 183 -10.58 6.33 -9.40
CA LEU A 183 -11.40 7.16 -10.30
C LEU A 183 -10.75 8.53 -10.58
N GLU A 184 -10.27 9.21 -9.54
CA GLU A 184 -9.60 10.50 -9.70
C GLU A 184 -8.26 10.36 -10.46
N MET A 185 -7.51 9.30 -10.18
CA MET A 185 -6.30 8.96 -10.95
C MET A 185 -6.62 8.70 -12.42
N GLY A 186 -7.67 7.92 -12.70
CA GLY A 186 -8.11 7.61 -14.05
C GLY A 186 -8.56 8.85 -14.84
N LYS A 187 -9.30 9.77 -14.21
CA LYS A 187 -9.68 11.05 -14.83
C LYS A 187 -8.48 11.90 -15.22
N LYS A 188 -7.43 11.89 -14.39
CA LYS A 188 -6.19 12.61 -14.68
C LYS A 188 -5.41 11.98 -15.81
N LEU A 189 -5.20 10.66 -15.78
CA LEU A 189 -4.40 9.94 -16.77
C LEU A 189 -5.10 9.81 -18.12
N TYR A 190 -6.42 9.75 -18.12
CA TYR A 190 -7.25 9.52 -19.31
C TYR A 190 -8.42 10.52 -19.40
N PRO A 191 -8.14 11.84 -19.54
CA PRO A 191 -9.17 12.89 -19.43
C PRO A 191 -10.24 12.81 -20.53
N PHE A 192 -9.95 12.11 -21.64
CA PHE A 192 -10.90 11.96 -22.76
C PHE A 192 -11.76 10.69 -22.66
N LEU A 193 -11.52 9.82 -21.68
CA LEU A 193 -12.29 8.60 -21.49
C LEU A 193 -13.37 8.77 -20.41
N PRO A 194 -14.56 8.16 -20.58
CA PRO A 194 -15.58 8.16 -19.55
C PRO A 194 -15.22 7.15 -18.43
N VAL A 195 -14.10 7.39 -17.74
CA VAL A 195 -13.51 6.46 -16.76
C VAL A 195 -14.50 6.05 -15.65
N SER A 196 -15.42 6.95 -15.28
CA SER A 196 -16.48 6.64 -14.29
C SER A 196 -17.42 5.52 -14.70
N LEU A 197 -17.60 5.30 -16.00
CA LEU A 197 -18.43 4.20 -16.55
C LEU A 197 -17.63 2.92 -16.75
N LEU A 198 -16.31 3.03 -16.89
CA LEU A 198 -15.42 1.94 -17.24
C LEU A 198 -14.79 1.27 -16.02
N LEU A 199 -14.45 2.03 -14.99
CA LEU A 199 -13.74 1.54 -13.81
C LEU A 199 -14.69 0.94 -12.77
N LYS A 200 -14.38 -0.28 -12.34
CA LYS A 200 -15.03 -0.96 -11.20
C LYS A 200 -14.20 -0.85 -9.93
N THR A 201 -12.87 -0.85 -10.08
CA THR A 201 -11.89 -0.67 -9.01
C THR A 201 -11.96 0.77 -8.50
N LYS A 202 -12.12 0.95 -7.21
CA LYS A 202 -12.37 2.27 -6.60
C LYS A 202 -11.20 2.75 -5.78
N TYR A 203 -10.73 1.93 -4.83
CA TYR A 203 -9.76 2.34 -3.80
C TYR A 203 -10.04 3.77 -3.31
N ASP A 204 -11.29 4.00 -2.89
CA ASP A 204 -11.76 5.34 -2.51
C ASP A 204 -11.30 5.68 -1.09
N SER A 205 -10.04 6.10 -0.99
CA SER A 205 -9.43 6.50 0.27
C SER A 205 -10.05 7.78 0.84
N LEU A 206 -10.45 8.71 -0.03
CA LEU A 206 -10.99 10.00 0.40
C LEU A 206 -12.34 9.86 1.12
N ALA A 207 -13.20 8.96 0.64
CA ALA A 207 -14.49 8.69 1.29
C ALA A 207 -14.32 8.00 2.65
N LYS A 208 -13.21 7.29 2.87
CA LYS A 208 -12.97 6.45 4.05
C LYS A 208 -12.19 7.18 5.15
N ILE A 209 -11.20 8.01 4.79
CA ILE A 209 -10.21 8.55 5.72
C ILE A 209 -10.84 9.33 6.90
N ARG A 210 -11.95 10.04 6.66
CA ARG A 210 -12.68 10.80 7.68
C ARG A 210 -13.30 9.96 8.80
N ASN A 211 -13.42 8.63 8.58
CA ASN A 211 -13.96 7.69 9.57
C ASN A 211 -12.86 7.03 10.40
N ILE A 212 -11.59 7.26 10.08
CA ILE A 212 -10.43 6.72 10.81
C ILE A 212 -10.08 7.70 11.93
N LYS A 213 -9.94 7.19 13.16
CA LYS A 213 -9.75 8.01 14.37
C LYS A 213 -8.39 7.80 15.05
N VAL A 214 -7.47 7.08 14.41
CA VAL A 214 -6.12 6.89 14.93
C VAL A 214 -5.18 7.99 14.42
N PRO A 215 -4.03 8.22 15.06
CA PRO A 215 -3.01 9.14 14.55
C PRO A 215 -2.61 8.81 13.11
N ILE A 216 -2.51 9.83 12.25
CA ILE A 216 -2.18 9.66 10.83
C ILE A 216 -0.98 10.52 10.46
N LEU A 217 0.03 9.90 9.82
CA LEU A 217 1.11 10.58 9.13
C LEU A 217 0.92 10.43 7.62
N VAL A 218 0.81 11.56 6.90
CA VAL A 218 0.83 11.58 5.43
C VAL A 218 2.18 12.12 4.97
N MET A 219 2.86 11.38 4.09
CA MET A 219 4.15 11.76 3.50
C MET A 219 4.01 11.83 1.98
N HIS A 220 4.46 12.93 1.35
CA HIS A 220 4.30 13.08 -0.10
C HIS A 220 5.43 13.92 -0.71
N GLY A 221 5.98 13.47 -1.84
CA GLY A 221 6.98 14.21 -2.61
C GLY A 221 6.35 15.37 -3.39
N ASP A 222 6.94 16.56 -3.32
CA ASP A 222 6.42 17.75 -4.00
C ASP A 222 6.66 17.76 -5.52
N LYS A 223 7.44 16.80 -6.03
CA LYS A 223 7.69 16.57 -7.45
C LYS A 223 7.06 15.28 -7.98
N ASP A 224 6.09 14.73 -7.25
CA ASP A 224 5.37 13.53 -7.67
C ASP A 224 4.49 13.83 -8.90
N THR A 225 4.93 13.33 -10.05
CA THR A 225 4.22 13.48 -11.34
C THR A 225 3.22 12.36 -11.60
N LEU A 226 3.33 11.24 -10.89
CA LEU A 226 2.42 10.10 -11.03
C LEU A 226 1.15 10.32 -10.18
N VAL A 227 1.32 10.50 -8.88
CA VAL A 227 0.25 10.86 -7.96
C VAL A 227 0.47 12.30 -7.52
N PRO A 228 -0.32 13.27 -8.01
CA PRO A 228 -0.13 14.67 -7.63
C PRO A 228 -0.12 14.90 -6.12
N PHE A 229 0.73 15.80 -5.68
CA PHE A 229 0.87 16.23 -4.28
C PHE A 229 -0.48 16.56 -3.63
N GLU A 230 -1.42 17.15 -4.40
CA GLU A 230 -2.76 17.53 -3.95
C GLU A 230 -3.59 16.34 -3.47
N HIS A 231 -3.32 15.11 -3.96
CA HIS A 231 -4.02 13.93 -3.45
C HIS A 231 -3.67 13.65 -1.99
N GLY A 232 -2.38 13.69 -1.64
CA GLY A 232 -1.93 13.55 -0.26
C GLY A 232 -2.45 14.68 0.62
N LYS A 233 -2.42 15.92 0.12
CA LYS A 233 -2.94 17.09 0.83
C LYS A 233 -4.43 17.00 1.12
N ARG A 234 -5.24 16.61 0.14
CA ARG A 234 -6.69 16.39 0.32
C ARG A 234 -7.00 15.29 1.32
N LEU A 235 -6.25 14.19 1.32
CA LEU A 235 -6.41 13.12 2.32
C LEU A 235 -6.07 13.62 3.71
N TYR A 236 -4.97 14.36 3.86
CA TYR A 236 -4.60 14.99 5.12
C TYR A 236 -5.69 15.95 5.63
N ASP A 237 -6.19 16.84 4.77
CA ASP A 237 -7.20 17.84 5.14
C ASP A 237 -8.50 17.16 5.63
N MET A 238 -8.87 16.00 5.04
CA MET A 238 -10.07 15.23 5.40
C MET A 238 -9.87 14.28 6.58
N ALA A 239 -8.65 13.98 6.97
CA ALA A 239 -8.34 13.10 8.10
C ALA A 239 -8.68 13.78 9.44
N ASN A 240 -9.02 12.96 10.45
CA ASN A 240 -9.21 13.42 11.82
C ASN A 240 -7.88 13.71 12.51
N GLU A 241 -7.92 14.55 13.55
CA GLU A 241 -6.80 14.71 14.49
C GLU A 241 -6.64 13.47 15.39
N PRO A 242 -5.41 13.14 15.85
CA PRO A 242 -4.16 13.84 15.52
C PRO A 242 -3.62 13.41 14.15
N LYS A 243 -3.11 14.36 13.40
CA LYS A 243 -2.55 14.13 12.05
C LYS A 243 -1.32 14.98 11.78
N GLU A 244 -0.38 14.43 11.01
CA GLU A 244 0.84 15.11 10.58
C GLU A 244 0.95 15.01 9.05
N PHE A 245 1.51 16.05 8.44
CA PHE A 245 1.85 16.05 7.01
C PHE A 245 3.33 16.35 6.84
N TYR A 246 4.03 15.51 6.10
CA TYR A 246 5.42 15.74 5.74
C TYR A 246 5.57 15.83 4.23
N THR A 247 5.95 17.02 3.76
CA THR A 247 6.39 17.23 2.37
C THR A 247 7.82 16.72 2.24
N ILE A 248 8.09 15.84 1.27
CA ILE A 248 9.45 15.36 0.96
C ILE A 248 9.99 16.25 -0.17
N PRO A 249 10.86 17.23 0.11
CA PRO A 249 11.27 18.22 -0.87
C PRO A 249 12.05 17.58 -2.02
N GLY A 250 11.67 17.88 -3.27
CA GLY A 250 12.32 17.39 -4.47
C GLY A 250 12.02 15.96 -4.86
N ALA A 251 11.30 15.20 -4.02
CA ALA A 251 11.00 13.79 -4.28
C ALA A 251 9.86 13.62 -5.28
N GLY A 252 10.01 12.64 -6.17
CA GLY A 252 8.98 12.11 -7.04
C GLY A 252 8.21 10.97 -6.36
N HIS A 253 7.55 10.14 -7.21
CA HIS A 253 6.73 9.03 -6.70
C HIS A 253 7.55 7.85 -6.17
N ASN A 254 8.68 7.54 -6.82
CA ASN A 254 9.40 6.28 -6.58
C ASN A 254 10.70 6.45 -5.80
N ASP A 255 11.13 7.65 -5.50
CA ASP A 255 12.42 7.97 -4.89
C ASP A 255 12.32 8.68 -3.53
N THR A 256 11.14 8.66 -2.91
CA THR A 256 10.81 9.33 -1.65
C THR A 256 11.84 9.09 -0.54
N HIS A 257 12.20 7.83 -0.28
CA HIS A 257 13.18 7.45 0.75
C HIS A 257 14.63 7.72 0.32
N ILE A 258 14.90 7.83 -0.99
CA ILE A 258 16.22 8.15 -1.54
C ILE A 258 16.46 9.66 -1.43
N VAL A 259 15.54 10.46 -2.01
CA VAL A 259 15.62 11.93 -2.03
C VAL A 259 15.41 12.51 -0.63
N GLY A 260 14.46 11.97 0.14
CA GLY A 260 14.22 12.38 1.52
C GLY A 260 15.35 12.02 2.49
N GLY A 261 16.21 11.07 2.09
CA GLY A 261 17.41 10.71 2.85
C GLY A 261 17.11 10.36 4.31
N ASP A 262 17.97 10.81 5.20
CA ASP A 262 17.85 10.55 6.64
C ASP A 262 16.57 11.14 7.24
N GLU A 263 16.20 12.34 6.82
CA GLU A 263 15.02 13.03 7.34
C GLU A 263 13.71 12.26 7.08
N TYR A 264 13.61 11.53 5.97
CA TYR A 264 12.47 10.65 5.70
C TYR A 264 12.26 9.62 6.83
N PHE A 265 13.35 8.97 7.28
CA PHE A 265 13.28 7.98 8.35
C PHE A 265 13.13 8.64 9.72
N ASP A 266 13.74 9.79 9.94
CA ASP A 266 13.63 10.55 11.19
C ASP A 266 12.21 11.07 11.42
N VAL A 267 11.48 11.44 10.36
CA VAL A 267 10.04 11.79 10.44
C VAL A 267 9.23 10.57 10.90
N ILE A 268 9.44 9.41 10.30
CA ILE A 268 8.76 8.17 10.72
C ILE A 268 9.10 7.85 12.18
N LYS A 269 10.38 7.91 12.56
CA LYS A 269 10.84 7.67 13.93
C LYS A 269 10.18 8.63 14.93
N ARG A 270 10.18 9.95 14.62
CA ARG A 270 9.53 10.93 15.49
C ARG A 270 8.03 10.70 15.64
N PHE A 271 7.35 10.31 14.56
CA PHE A 271 5.94 9.97 14.61
C PHE A 271 5.69 8.74 15.48
N VAL A 272 6.45 7.65 15.27
CA VAL A 272 6.33 6.42 16.08
C VAL A 272 6.61 6.66 17.55
N ASN A 273 7.58 7.51 17.89
CA ASN A 273 7.94 7.81 19.29
C ASN A 273 6.88 8.65 20.03
N LYS A 274 5.91 9.24 19.34
CA LYS A 274 4.78 9.98 19.95
C LYS A 274 3.59 9.08 20.27
N LEU A 275 3.59 7.84 19.80
CA LEU A 275 2.48 6.90 19.97
C LEU A 275 2.54 6.18 21.32
#